data_a485104f9e55ec7a71240caf08aed156
#
_entry.id   a485104f9e55ec7a71240caf08aed156
#
_cell.length_a   1.000
_cell.length_b   1.000
_cell.length_c   1.000
_cell.angle_alpha   90.00
_cell.angle_beta   90.00
_cell.angle_gamma   90.00
#
_symmetry.space_group_name_H-M   'P 1'
#
loop_
_entity.id
_entity.type
_entity.pdbx_description
1 polymer ?
#
loop_
_entity_poly.entity_id
_entity_poly.type
_entity_poly.pdbx_seq_one_letter_code
_entity_poly.pdbx_strand_id
1 'polypeptide(L)'
;MNTKIFNRHFSPRSCAIAVGMALGIALLSGCGSFMRSDFEPPALAIPEQWQNTTVNEQVKVDPWWQQFHQPELDKLVSQVLSTNNDLTLATLTLRKARLQSGLTRDDLYPQLSANLGASRNQPLDGGDATKSYQANLSVSYEVDLWGKVSANIDQAQWAALASAEDRESTTQSLVATTASLYWQIGYLNQRVDLSQKSIAYSKQTLALTQRQYDSGAVTQVNVLEAQRSMAGQEAAHSQLIQQLTVAKNALAILLNQAPAADPAQSLASGETWVEIKQLPDVAVPDVSVGVPADLLVRRPDVKASLYQLRSALASKDATYASYFPSLSLTGGVGESTSELKELLRNPVGSLGAGLVLPFLQWNQMQINNDIADIDYQTAVVNYRKTLYSAFEDVDNAISAKQQYRYQGDKLAQQFSAAAAVEAIYESQYRNGAIGVQNWIDAQENRRSAEAALLENRYNQLTAQATLYQALGGSDIAPPLAKE
;
A
#
# COMPACT_ATOMS: atom_id res chain seq x y z
N MET A 1 70.98 -7.59 39.08
CA MET A 1 70.06 -7.03 38.13
C MET A 1 70.20 -7.80 36.83
N ASN A 2 69.41 -8.82 36.62
CA ASN A 2 69.50 -9.70 35.44
C ASN A 2 68.16 -9.81 34.79
N THR A 3 68.00 -9.17 33.64
CA THR A 3 66.89 -9.30 32.71
C THR A 3 67.08 -10.55 31.87
N LYS A 4 66.27 -11.60 32.08
CA LYS A 4 66.21 -12.77 31.22
C LYS A 4 65.17 -12.50 30.09
N ILE A 5 65.66 -12.33 28.87
CA ILE A 5 64.88 -12.28 27.61
C ILE A 5 64.47 -13.72 27.29
N PHE A 6 63.15 -13.95 27.22
CA PHE A 6 62.57 -15.23 26.80
C PHE A 6 62.56 -15.30 25.27
N ASN A 7 63.57 -15.95 24.65
CA ASN A 7 63.52 -16.31 23.22
C ASN A 7 62.66 -17.57 23.04
N ARG A 8 61.42 -17.43 22.59
CA ARG A 8 60.60 -18.53 22.06
C ARG A 8 61.00 -18.79 20.61
N HIS A 9 61.74 -19.88 20.36
CA HIS A 9 61.95 -20.40 19.01
C HIS A 9 60.62 -20.89 18.43
N PHE A 10 60.03 -20.14 17.46
CA PHE A 10 58.99 -20.64 16.60
C PHE A 10 59.58 -21.68 15.66
N SER A 11 59.11 -22.93 15.72
CA SER A 11 59.56 -23.98 14.82
C SER A 11 59.03 -23.73 13.40
N PRO A 12 59.80 -23.95 12.32
CA PRO A 12 59.37 -23.72 10.94
C PRO A 12 58.18 -24.57 10.54
N ARG A 13 57.87 -25.65 11.27
CA ARG A 13 56.66 -26.47 11.07
C ARG A 13 55.37 -25.77 11.47
N SER A 14 55.38 -24.93 12.49
CA SER A 14 54.22 -24.16 12.93
C SER A 14 53.84 -23.04 11.94
N CYS A 15 54.85 -22.42 11.30
CA CYS A 15 54.62 -21.43 10.25
C CYS A 15 54.05 -22.06 8.96
N ALA A 16 54.50 -23.25 8.57
CA ALA A 16 54.00 -23.94 7.39
C ALA A 16 52.54 -24.38 7.53
N ILE A 17 52.09 -24.77 8.74
CA ILE A 17 50.70 -25.13 9.03
C ILE A 17 49.82 -23.88 9.05
N ALA A 18 50.29 -22.77 9.60
CA ALA A 18 49.53 -21.49 9.63
C ALA A 18 49.40 -20.89 8.24
N VAL A 19 50.44 -20.96 7.38
CA VAL A 19 50.37 -20.49 5.98
C VAL A 19 49.50 -21.41 5.13
N GLY A 20 49.54 -22.73 5.34
CA GLY A 20 48.67 -23.69 4.67
C GLY A 20 47.18 -23.48 5.03
N MET A 21 46.85 -23.20 6.31
CA MET A 21 45.50 -22.81 6.73
C MET A 21 45.06 -21.47 6.15
N ALA A 22 45.91 -20.45 6.12
CA ALA A 22 45.59 -19.15 5.56
C ALA A 22 45.39 -19.21 4.04
N LEU A 23 46.16 -19.99 3.29
CA LEU A 23 45.93 -20.24 1.86
C LEU A 23 44.65 -21.05 1.60
N GLY A 24 44.32 -22.03 2.45
CA GLY A 24 43.08 -22.79 2.39
C GLY A 24 41.83 -21.91 2.59
N ILE A 25 41.88 -20.98 3.54
CA ILE A 25 40.79 -20.03 3.82
C ILE A 25 40.67 -18.99 2.69
N ALA A 26 41.77 -18.54 2.09
CA ALA A 26 41.72 -17.57 0.97
C ALA A 26 41.20 -18.19 -0.33
N LEU A 27 41.35 -19.49 -0.55
CA LEU A 27 40.78 -20.21 -1.70
C LEU A 27 39.26 -20.49 -1.53
N LEU A 28 38.76 -20.58 -0.28
CA LEU A 28 37.37 -20.83 0.06
C LEU A 28 36.51 -19.58 -0.04
N SER A 29 37.07 -18.38 0.13
CA SER A 29 36.30 -17.12 0.06
C SER A 29 35.89 -16.68 -1.36
N GLY A 30 36.38 -17.33 -2.42
CA GLY A 30 36.03 -17.02 -3.81
C GLY A 30 34.85 -17.81 -4.39
N CYS A 31 34.38 -18.88 -3.73
CA CYS A 31 33.36 -19.77 -4.30
C CYS A 31 31.93 -19.28 -4.12
N GLY A 32 31.66 -18.44 -3.12
CA GLY A 32 30.29 -17.96 -2.81
C GLY A 32 29.66 -17.05 -3.88
N SER A 33 30.48 -16.33 -4.66
CA SER A 33 29.98 -15.45 -5.74
C SER A 33 29.63 -16.22 -7.01
N PHE A 34 30.09 -17.46 -7.18
CA PHE A 34 29.89 -18.26 -8.39
C PHE A 34 28.47 -18.85 -8.50
N MET A 35 27.73 -18.92 -7.41
CA MET A 35 26.38 -19.51 -7.34
C MET A 35 25.26 -18.48 -7.31
N ARG A 36 25.57 -17.19 -7.35
CA ARG A 36 24.57 -16.12 -7.40
C ARG A 36 24.21 -15.81 -8.84
N SER A 37 22.91 -15.79 -9.11
CA SER A 37 22.39 -15.37 -10.40
C SER A 37 22.51 -13.85 -10.55
N ASP A 38 23.01 -13.38 -11.69
CA ASP A 38 22.89 -11.98 -12.05
C ASP A 38 21.43 -11.62 -12.32
N PHE A 39 20.98 -10.50 -11.78
CA PHE A 39 19.62 -10.03 -12.04
C PHE A 39 19.55 -9.40 -13.42
N GLU A 40 18.88 -10.07 -14.34
CA GLU A 40 18.51 -9.51 -15.64
C GLU A 40 17.04 -9.05 -15.60
N PRO A 41 16.77 -7.75 -15.86
CA PRO A 41 15.40 -7.28 -15.95
C PRO A 41 14.64 -8.07 -17.03
N PRO A 42 13.41 -8.54 -16.76
CA PRO A 42 12.61 -9.24 -17.77
C PRO A 42 12.41 -8.34 -19.00
N ALA A 43 12.40 -8.95 -20.19
CA ALA A 43 12.04 -8.24 -21.41
C ALA A 43 10.61 -7.71 -21.31
N LEU A 44 10.45 -6.39 -21.40
CA LEU A 44 9.19 -5.66 -21.26
C LEU A 44 8.90 -4.88 -22.54
N ALA A 45 7.65 -4.94 -23.00
CA ALA A 45 7.17 -4.05 -24.05
C ALA A 45 6.73 -2.73 -23.40
N ILE A 46 7.64 -1.76 -23.32
CA ILE A 46 7.36 -0.43 -22.78
C ILE A 46 7.00 0.48 -23.96
N PRO A 47 5.79 1.11 -23.96
CA PRO A 47 5.42 2.09 -24.96
C PRO A 47 6.37 3.29 -24.90
N GLU A 48 6.73 3.86 -26.07
CA GLU A 48 7.55 5.07 -26.11
C GLU A 48 6.77 6.33 -25.69
N GLN A 49 5.46 6.34 -25.93
CA GLN A 49 4.56 7.47 -25.65
C GLN A 49 3.20 6.99 -25.15
N TRP A 50 2.50 7.86 -24.44
CA TRP A 50 1.10 7.66 -24.08
C TRP A 50 0.20 7.81 -25.29
N GLN A 51 -0.92 7.05 -25.35
CA GLN A 51 -1.81 7.08 -26.52
C GLN A 51 -2.50 8.43 -26.70
N ASN A 52 -2.77 9.15 -25.62
CA ASN A 52 -3.64 10.33 -25.62
C ASN A 52 -2.92 11.65 -25.34
N THR A 53 -1.58 11.70 -25.35
CA THR A 53 -0.86 12.95 -25.08
C THR A 53 0.50 13.02 -25.77
N THR A 54 0.93 14.22 -26.12
CA THR A 54 2.32 14.53 -26.50
C THR A 54 3.10 14.91 -25.25
N VAL A 55 4.25 14.27 -25.08
CA VAL A 55 5.12 14.46 -23.91
C VAL A 55 5.65 15.88 -23.91
N ASN A 56 5.45 16.60 -22.81
CA ASN A 56 6.16 17.84 -22.51
C ASN A 56 6.58 17.84 -21.04
N GLU A 57 7.90 17.91 -20.82
CA GLU A 57 8.61 18.21 -19.58
C GLU A 57 8.50 17.24 -18.39
N GLN A 58 9.58 17.23 -17.57
CA GLN A 58 9.67 16.45 -16.34
C GLN A 58 8.61 16.88 -15.32
N VAL A 59 7.91 15.90 -14.77
CA VAL A 59 6.91 16.13 -13.71
C VAL A 59 7.63 16.58 -12.45
N LYS A 60 7.46 17.84 -12.04
CA LYS A 60 7.72 18.27 -10.66
C LYS A 60 6.53 17.81 -9.80
N VAL A 61 6.79 16.94 -8.86
CA VAL A 61 5.77 16.44 -7.94
C VAL A 61 6.03 16.99 -6.55
N ASP A 62 5.65 18.24 -6.34
CA ASP A 62 5.35 18.77 -5.00
C ASP A 62 4.06 18.11 -4.48
N PRO A 63 3.71 18.20 -3.19
CA PRO A 63 2.46 17.67 -2.68
C PRO A 63 1.29 18.13 -3.56
N TRP A 64 0.86 17.25 -4.47
CA TRP A 64 -0.03 17.60 -5.59
C TRP A 64 -1.38 18.16 -5.12
N TRP A 65 -1.89 17.74 -3.97
CA TRP A 65 -3.16 18.24 -3.43
C TRP A 65 -3.07 19.71 -3.00
N GLN A 66 -1.89 20.23 -2.68
CA GLN A 66 -1.69 21.64 -2.35
C GLN A 66 -1.86 22.58 -3.56
N GLN A 67 -1.72 22.03 -4.79
CA GLN A 67 -1.96 22.78 -6.03
C GLN A 67 -3.43 23.20 -6.20
N PHE A 68 -4.34 22.57 -5.46
CA PHE A 68 -5.75 23.00 -5.42
C PHE A 68 -5.99 24.20 -4.49
N HIS A 69 -4.98 24.67 -3.79
CA HIS A 69 -5.05 25.83 -2.87
C HIS A 69 -6.20 25.74 -1.86
N GLN A 70 -6.36 24.55 -1.26
CA GLN A 70 -7.40 24.25 -0.27
C GLN A 70 -6.78 23.92 1.10
N PRO A 71 -6.57 24.90 1.99
CA PRO A 71 -5.93 24.68 3.29
C PRO A 71 -6.64 23.63 4.16
N GLU A 72 -7.96 23.48 4.00
CA GLU A 72 -8.74 22.49 4.74
C GLU A 72 -8.46 21.05 4.24
N LEU A 73 -8.24 20.88 2.93
CA LEU A 73 -7.78 19.62 2.37
C LEU A 73 -6.38 19.27 2.86
N ASP A 74 -5.46 20.25 2.91
CA ASP A 74 -4.10 20.05 3.39
C ASP A 74 -4.06 19.56 4.84
N LYS A 75 -4.87 20.18 5.71
CA LYS A 75 -5.04 19.76 7.11
C LYS A 75 -5.62 18.35 7.20
N LEU A 76 -6.67 18.07 6.43
CA LEU A 76 -7.34 16.78 6.43
C LEU A 76 -6.39 15.65 5.99
N VAL A 77 -5.62 15.85 4.91
CA VAL A 77 -4.60 14.90 4.45
C VAL A 77 -3.55 14.68 5.54
N SER A 78 -3.02 15.74 6.13
CA SER A 78 -2.03 15.64 7.21
C SER A 78 -2.55 14.85 8.40
N GLN A 79 -3.82 15.05 8.76
CA GLN A 79 -4.48 14.33 9.85
C GLN A 79 -4.67 12.86 9.51
N VAL A 80 -5.19 12.51 8.32
CA VAL A 80 -5.33 11.12 7.88
C VAL A 80 -3.97 10.42 7.92
N LEU A 81 -2.91 11.03 7.39
CA LEU A 81 -1.57 10.45 7.41
C LEU A 81 -1.01 10.22 8.82
N SER A 82 -1.47 10.98 9.81
CA SER A 82 -1.02 10.83 11.21
C SER A 82 -1.84 9.81 12.01
N THR A 83 -3.10 9.55 11.64
CA THR A 83 -4.03 8.76 12.48
C THR A 83 -4.52 7.48 11.82
N ASN A 84 -4.34 7.30 10.52
CA ASN A 84 -4.94 6.20 9.76
C ASN A 84 -4.38 4.83 10.16
N ASN A 85 -5.27 3.86 10.34
CA ASN A 85 -4.93 2.50 10.75
C ASN A 85 -4.21 1.70 9.67
N ASP A 86 -4.55 1.87 8.38
CA ASP A 86 -3.92 1.12 7.30
C ASP A 86 -2.46 1.54 7.13
N LEU A 87 -2.16 2.85 7.25
CA LEU A 87 -0.79 3.35 7.25
C LEU A 87 -0.01 2.87 8.47
N THR A 88 -0.66 2.80 9.63
CA THR A 88 -0.07 2.25 10.85
C THR A 88 0.28 0.77 10.66
N LEU A 89 -0.63 -0.04 10.10
CA LEU A 89 -0.40 -1.45 9.79
C LEU A 89 0.72 -1.63 8.76
N ALA A 90 0.76 -0.83 7.70
CA ALA A 90 1.84 -0.85 6.71
C ALA A 90 3.20 -0.50 7.36
N THR A 91 3.23 0.47 8.29
CA THR A 91 4.43 0.84 9.05
C THR A 91 4.91 -0.28 9.97
N LEU A 92 4.00 -0.96 10.67
CA LEU A 92 4.32 -2.12 11.52
C LEU A 92 4.80 -3.31 10.68
N THR A 93 4.21 -3.52 9.50
CA THR A 93 4.64 -4.56 8.55
C THR A 93 6.06 -4.29 8.07
N LEU A 94 6.38 -3.07 7.69
CA LEU A 94 7.74 -2.67 7.34
C LEU A 94 8.72 -2.87 8.50
N ARG A 95 8.33 -2.48 9.72
CA ARG A 95 9.17 -2.70 10.91
C ARG A 95 9.44 -4.19 11.14
N LYS A 96 8.42 -5.02 11.03
CA LYS A 96 8.54 -6.48 11.10
C LYS A 96 9.49 -7.01 10.04
N ALA A 97 9.35 -6.60 8.79
CA ALA A 97 10.22 -7.03 7.69
C ALA A 97 11.69 -6.65 7.92
N ARG A 98 11.95 -5.44 8.43
CA ARG A 98 13.31 -5.00 8.81
C ARG A 98 13.90 -5.83 9.95
N LEU A 99 13.11 -6.14 10.97
CA LEU A 99 13.56 -7.01 12.07
C LEU A 99 13.83 -8.43 11.58
N GLN A 100 13.00 -8.98 10.69
CA GLN A 100 13.26 -10.28 10.06
C GLN A 100 14.52 -10.29 9.22
N SER A 101 14.77 -9.22 8.44
CA SER A 101 16.03 -9.06 7.69
C SER A 101 17.24 -8.98 8.63
N GLY A 102 17.11 -8.30 9.78
CA GLY A 102 18.14 -8.29 10.82
C GLY A 102 18.38 -9.66 11.42
N LEU A 103 17.31 -10.39 11.73
CA LEU A 103 17.37 -11.75 12.29
C LEU A 103 18.05 -12.73 11.30
N THR A 104 17.72 -12.68 10.01
CA THR A 104 18.38 -13.52 8.99
C THR A 104 19.86 -13.17 8.85
N ARG A 105 20.22 -11.89 9.04
CA ARG A 105 21.63 -11.47 9.03
C ARG A 105 22.42 -12.03 10.22
N ASP A 106 21.75 -12.34 11.32
CA ASP A 106 22.37 -12.94 12.50
C ASP A 106 22.93 -14.36 12.21
N ASP A 107 22.40 -15.05 11.17
CA ASP A 107 22.92 -16.34 10.71
C ASP A 107 24.36 -16.28 10.14
N LEU A 108 24.88 -15.07 9.86
CA LEU A 108 26.30 -14.88 9.52
C LEU A 108 27.25 -15.04 10.73
N TYR A 109 26.73 -15.04 11.94
CA TYR A 109 27.53 -15.10 13.16
C TYR A 109 27.38 -16.45 13.83
N PRO A 110 28.41 -16.87 14.62
CA PRO A 110 28.31 -18.08 15.41
C PRO A 110 27.15 -18.02 16.41
N GLN A 111 26.31 -19.07 16.42
CA GLN A 111 25.16 -19.19 17.31
C GLN A 111 25.58 -19.81 18.63
N LEU A 112 25.31 -19.12 19.73
CA LEU A 112 25.61 -19.57 21.07
C LEU A 112 24.35 -20.15 21.72
N SER A 113 24.49 -21.35 22.30
CA SER A 113 23.40 -21.98 23.03
C SER A 113 23.90 -22.55 24.38
N ALA A 114 23.04 -22.42 25.40
CA ALA A 114 23.26 -23.00 26.71
C ALA A 114 22.13 -23.94 27.08
N ASN A 115 22.42 -25.12 27.50
CA ASN A 115 21.43 -26.12 27.90
C ASN A 115 21.78 -26.67 29.30
N LEU A 116 20.76 -26.61 30.18
CA LEU A 116 20.80 -27.22 31.50
C LEU A 116 19.70 -28.27 31.54
N GLY A 117 20.06 -29.51 31.86
CA GLY A 117 19.13 -30.62 31.89
C GLY A 117 19.28 -31.45 33.17
N ALA A 118 18.14 -31.95 33.66
CA ALA A 118 18.09 -32.95 34.71
C ALA A 118 17.13 -34.06 34.29
N SER A 119 17.55 -35.31 34.35
CA SER A 119 16.68 -36.43 34.02
C SER A 119 16.80 -37.52 35.09
N ARG A 120 15.68 -38.24 35.28
CA ARG A 120 15.64 -39.45 36.10
C ARG A 120 14.95 -40.53 35.29
N ASN A 121 15.70 -41.60 35.00
CA ASN A 121 15.19 -42.75 34.28
C ASN A 121 14.98 -43.90 35.26
N GLN A 122 13.74 -44.41 35.36
CA GLN A 122 13.36 -45.55 36.15
C GLN A 122 12.96 -46.69 35.21
N PRO A 123 13.70 -47.82 35.22
CA PRO A 123 13.25 -49.00 34.51
C PRO A 123 11.94 -49.52 35.10
N LEU A 124 10.98 -49.87 34.22
CA LEU A 124 9.66 -50.36 34.64
C LEU A 124 9.68 -51.84 35.02
N ASP A 125 10.76 -52.54 34.72
CA ASP A 125 11.01 -53.95 35.01
C ASP A 125 11.72 -54.21 36.35
N GLY A 126 11.89 -53.18 37.17
CA GLY A 126 12.42 -53.30 38.56
C GLY A 126 13.89 -52.96 38.73
N GLY A 127 14.55 -52.31 37.74
CA GLY A 127 15.93 -51.81 37.89
C GLY A 127 16.03 -50.53 38.72
N ASP A 128 17.27 -50.18 39.12
CA ASP A 128 17.56 -48.95 39.84
C ASP A 128 17.37 -47.68 38.98
N ALA A 129 16.86 -46.61 39.59
CA ALA A 129 16.70 -45.32 38.93
C ALA A 129 18.05 -44.66 38.69
N THR A 130 18.30 -44.24 37.46
CA THR A 130 19.48 -43.41 37.12
C THR A 130 19.12 -41.95 37.08
N LYS A 131 19.96 -41.10 37.64
CA LYS A 131 19.86 -39.63 37.55
C LYS A 131 20.96 -39.09 36.65
N SER A 132 20.67 -38.11 35.86
CA SER A 132 21.65 -37.39 35.07
C SER A 132 21.40 -35.90 35.13
N TYR A 133 22.43 -35.16 35.43
CA TYR A 133 22.45 -33.70 35.42
C TYR A 133 23.46 -33.28 34.36
N GLN A 134 23.07 -32.38 33.45
CA GLN A 134 23.92 -31.91 32.37
C GLN A 134 23.91 -30.40 32.25
N ALA A 135 25.06 -29.84 31.99
CA ALA A 135 25.23 -28.43 31.63
C ALA A 135 26.11 -28.35 30.39
N ASN A 136 25.58 -27.77 29.33
CA ASN A 136 26.29 -27.60 28.07
C ASN A 136 26.21 -26.15 27.62
N LEU A 137 27.35 -25.57 27.28
CA LEU A 137 27.48 -24.34 26.51
C LEU A 137 28.09 -24.73 25.15
N SER A 138 27.36 -24.39 24.05
CA SER A 138 27.85 -24.73 22.72
C SER A 138 27.76 -23.52 21.78
N VAL A 139 28.70 -23.46 20.86
CA VAL A 139 28.72 -22.53 19.74
C VAL A 139 28.71 -23.35 18.47
N SER A 140 27.85 -22.91 17.50
CA SER A 140 27.78 -23.49 16.18
C SER A 140 27.86 -22.40 15.12
N TYR A 141 28.52 -22.69 14.01
CA TYR A 141 28.71 -21.79 12.90
C TYR A 141 28.63 -22.56 11.57
N GLU A 142 27.70 -22.19 10.69
CA GLU A 142 27.66 -22.69 9.32
C GLU A 142 28.51 -21.79 8.43
N VAL A 143 29.50 -22.37 7.77
CA VAL A 143 30.39 -21.64 6.86
C VAL A 143 29.66 -21.46 5.54
N ASP A 144 29.40 -20.21 5.12
CA ASP A 144 28.67 -19.89 3.90
C ASP A 144 29.56 -20.06 2.64
N LEU A 145 29.88 -21.33 2.32
CA LEU A 145 30.76 -21.68 1.19
C LEU A 145 30.12 -21.40 -0.17
N TRP A 146 28.81 -21.58 -0.27
CA TRP A 146 28.05 -21.56 -1.52
C TRP A 146 27.10 -20.36 -1.63
N GLY A 147 27.12 -19.46 -0.65
CA GLY A 147 26.29 -18.27 -0.65
C GLY A 147 24.84 -18.52 -0.22
N LYS A 148 24.50 -19.68 0.38
CA LYS A 148 23.13 -19.97 0.88
C LYS A 148 22.68 -18.95 1.93
N VAL A 149 23.50 -18.72 2.95
CA VAL A 149 23.17 -17.77 4.03
C VAL A 149 23.10 -16.36 3.48
N SER A 150 24.06 -15.98 2.65
CA SER A 150 24.07 -14.67 1.98
C SER A 150 22.87 -14.45 1.07
N ALA A 151 22.42 -15.48 0.33
CA ALA A 151 21.23 -15.39 -0.52
C ALA A 151 19.94 -15.24 0.31
N ASN A 152 19.82 -15.93 1.45
CA ASN A 152 18.69 -15.73 2.37
C ASN A 152 18.67 -14.31 2.95
N ILE A 153 19.83 -13.72 3.23
CA ILE A 153 19.92 -12.33 3.69
C ILE A 153 19.47 -11.37 2.59
N ASP A 154 19.92 -11.57 1.35
CA ASP A 154 19.48 -10.76 0.21
C ASP A 154 17.98 -10.88 0.01
N GLN A 155 17.40 -12.08 0.07
CA GLN A 155 15.96 -12.31 0.01
C GLN A 155 15.22 -11.47 1.05
N ALA A 156 15.65 -11.53 2.31
CA ALA A 156 15.01 -10.78 3.40
C ALA A 156 15.20 -9.27 3.26
N GLN A 157 16.35 -8.81 2.74
CA GLN A 157 16.59 -7.38 2.47
C GLN A 157 15.68 -6.86 1.35
N TRP A 158 15.56 -7.59 0.24
CA TRP A 158 14.66 -7.23 -0.86
C TRP A 158 13.19 -7.23 -0.40
N ALA A 159 12.79 -8.20 0.42
CA ALA A 159 11.45 -8.23 1.01
C ALA A 159 11.18 -7.00 1.92
N ALA A 160 12.18 -6.56 2.69
CA ALA A 160 12.05 -5.36 3.51
C ALA A 160 11.98 -4.07 2.67
N LEU A 161 12.70 -3.99 1.55
CA LEU A 161 12.59 -2.88 0.59
C LEU A 161 11.22 -2.88 -0.11
N ALA A 162 10.71 -4.05 -0.52
CA ALA A 162 9.37 -4.16 -1.07
C ALA A 162 8.31 -3.63 -0.09
N SER A 163 8.41 -4.03 1.18
CA SER A 163 7.50 -3.54 2.23
C SER A 163 7.60 -2.02 2.48
N ALA A 164 8.76 -1.41 2.22
CA ALA A 164 8.91 0.05 2.29
C ALA A 164 8.13 0.75 1.17
N GLU A 165 8.20 0.22 -0.06
CA GLU A 165 7.44 0.75 -1.19
C GLU A 165 5.93 0.47 -1.06
N ASP A 166 5.53 -0.68 -0.50
CA ASP A 166 4.13 -0.98 -0.19
C ASP A 166 3.53 0.04 0.79
N ARG A 167 4.32 0.46 1.80
CA ARG A 167 3.92 1.54 2.71
C ARG A 167 3.75 2.88 1.98
N GLU A 168 4.65 3.20 1.06
CA GLU A 168 4.57 4.41 0.25
C GLU A 168 3.35 4.38 -0.67
N SER A 169 3.07 3.24 -1.32
CA SER A 169 1.86 3.02 -2.12
C SER A 169 0.59 3.22 -1.30
N THR A 170 0.56 2.72 -0.06
CA THR A 170 -0.54 2.95 0.89
C THR A 170 -0.70 4.44 1.19
N THR A 171 0.39 5.16 1.43
CA THR A 171 0.37 6.61 1.67
C THR A 171 -0.25 7.37 0.51
N GLN A 172 0.17 7.09 -0.72
CA GLN A 172 -0.35 7.76 -1.92
C GLN A 172 -1.83 7.45 -2.15
N SER A 173 -2.24 6.20 -1.93
CA SER A 173 -3.64 5.78 -2.03
C SER A 173 -4.52 6.50 -0.99
N LEU A 174 -4.04 6.65 0.25
CA LEU A 174 -4.74 7.38 1.30
C LEU A 174 -4.93 8.87 0.97
N VAL A 175 -3.90 9.51 0.42
CA VAL A 175 -3.99 10.91 -0.03
C VAL A 175 -5.05 11.08 -1.12
N ALA A 176 -5.01 10.24 -2.17
CA ALA A 176 -5.96 10.29 -3.26
C ALA A 176 -7.41 10.00 -2.80
N THR A 177 -7.59 9.01 -1.93
CA THR A 177 -8.90 8.66 -1.36
C THR A 177 -9.42 9.79 -0.47
N THR A 178 -8.56 10.41 0.35
CA THR A 178 -8.93 11.54 1.20
C THR A 178 -9.41 12.73 0.38
N ALA A 179 -8.68 13.10 -0.67
CA ALA A 179 -9.06 14.19 -1.56
C ALA A 179 -10.39 13.89 -2.27
N SER A 180 -10.55 12.67 -2.77
CA SER A 180 -11.79 12.24 -3.46
C SER A 180 -13.00 12.29 -2.52
N LEU A 181 -12.89 11.80 -1.28
CA LEU A 181 -13.95 11.86 -0.28
C LEU A 181 -14.25 13.30 0.15
N TYR A 182 -13.24 14.14 0.31
CA TYR A 182 -13.42 15.56 0.63
C TYR A 182 -14.27 16.24 -0.44
N TRP A 183 -13.92 16.07 -1.71
CA TRP A 183 -14.71 16.64 -2.81
C TRP A 183 -16.08 15.97 -2.96
N GLN A 184 -16.21 14.67 -2.70
CA GLN A 184 -17.49 13.97 -2.70
C GLN A 184 -18.45 14.56 -1.67
N ILE A 185 -17.98 14.87 -0.46
CA ILE A 185 -18.78 15.52 0.58
C ILE A 185 -19.21 16.92 0.11
N GLY A 186 -18.32 17.70 -0.49
CA GLY A 186 -18.66 19.00 -1.06
C GLY A 186 -19.73 18.92 -2.17
N TYR A 187 -19.56 17.97 -3.08
CA TYR A 187 -20.53 17.67 -4.13
C TYR A 187 -21.90 17.29 -3.55
N LEU A 188 -21.92 16.38 -2.58
CA LEU A 188 -23.18 15.92 -1.97
C LEU A 188 -23.85 17.03 -1.15
N ASN A 189 -23.11 17.88 -0.45
CA ASN A 189 -23.66 19.05 0.23
C ASN A 189 -24.32 20.03 -0.75
N GLN A 190 -23.69 20.33 -1.88
CA GLN A 190 -24.30 21.14 -2.94
C GLN A 190 -25.57 20.48 -3.53
N ARG A 191 -25.55 19.16 -3.75
CA ARG A 191 -26.69 18.40 -4.24
C ARG A 191 -27.86 18.41 -3.25
N VAL A 192 -27.59 18.31 -1.95
CA VAL A 192 -28.58 18.40 -0.86
C VAL A 192 -29.19 19.81 -0.84
N ASP A 193 -28.41 20.89 -0.92
CA ASP A 193 -28.89 22.25 -0.97
C ASP A 193 -29.76 22.51 -2.23
N LEU A 194 -29.26 22.06 -3.40
CA LEU A 194 -30.03 22.13 -4.65
C LEU A 194 -31.38 21.39 -4.56
N SER A 195 -31.37 20.21 -3.95
CA SER A 195 -32.58 19.40 -3.77
C SER A 195 -33.56 20.06 -2.80
N GLN A 196 -33.12 20.69 -1.72
CA GLN A 196 -34.00 21.48 -0.83
C GLN A 196 -34.67 22.64 -1.54
N LYS A 197 -33.89 23.39 -2.37
CA LYS A 197 -34.45 24.45 -3.22
C LYS A 197 -35.49 23.90 -4.20
N SER A 198 -35.21 22.75 -4.81
CA SER A 198 -36.12 22.07 -5.73
C SER A 198 -37.44 21.67 -5.06
N ILE A 199 -37.40 21.14 -3.83
CA ILE A 199 -38.59 20.84 -3.03
C ILE A 199 -39.40 22.13 -2.74
N ALA A 200 -38.72 23.23 -2.38
CA ALA A 200 -39.40 24.50 -2.14
C ALA A 200 -40.12 25.02 -3.40
N TYR A 201 -39.47 24.91 -4.56
CA TYR A 201 -40.13 25.25 -5.86
C TYR A 201 -41.29 24.32 -6.16
N SER A 202 -41.16 23.00 -5.99
CA SER A 202 -42.26 22.05 -6.22
C SER A 202 -43.45 22.32 -5.31
N LYS A 203 -43.25 22.74 -4.05
CA LYS A 203 -44.29 23.18 -3.12
C LYS A 203 -44.99 24.42 -3.61
N GLN A 204 -44.28 25.40 -4.15
CA GLN A 204 -44.87 26.61 -4.73
C GLN A 204 -45.72 26.29 -5.99
N THR A 205 -45.18 25.40 -6.84
CA THR A 205 -45.91 24.93 -8.06
C THR A 205 -47.19 24.20 -7.64
N LEU A 206 -47.15 23.30 -6.68
CA LEU A 206 -48.32 22.60 -6.17
C LEU A 206 -49.36 23.58 -5.60
N ALA A 207 -48.96 24.55 -4.77
CA ALA A 207 -49.84 25.54 -4.19
C ALA A 207 -50.48 26.46 -5.25
N LEU A 208 -49.75 26.78 -6.31
CA LEU A 208 -50.33 27.55 -7.45
C LEU A 208 -51.34 26.72 -8.23
N THR A 209 -51.00 25.49 -8.58
CA THR A 209 -51.91 24.57 -9.30
C THR A 209 -53.16 24.24 -8.50
N GLN A 210 -53.07 24.09 -7.18
CA GLN A 210 -54.21 23.89 -6.30
C GLN A 210 -55.19 25.10 -6.36
N ARG A 211 -54.66 26.33 -6.27
CA ARG A 211 -55.49 27.54 -6.39
C ARG A 211 -56.19 27.67 -7.74
N GLN A 212 -55.51 27.28 -8.82
CA GLN A 212 -56.09 27.25 -10.15
C GLN A 212 -57.20 26.18 -10.27
N TYR A 213 -57.03 25.02 -9.64
CA TYR A 213 -58.06 23.98 -9.57
C TYR A 213 -59.29 24.46 -8.78
N ASP A 214 -59.07 25.08 -7.62
CA ASP A 214 -60.16 25.60 -6.75
C ASP A 214 -60.96 26.70 -7.47
N SER A 215 -60.33 27.45 -8.39
CA SER A 215 -60.99 28.43 -9.26
C SER A 215 -61.62 27.85 -10.56
N GLY A 216 -61.47 26.54 -10.80
CA GLY A 216 -61.95 25.86 -12.00
C GLY A 216 -61.10 26.07 -13.27
N ALA A 217 -59.88 26.64 -13.11
CA ALA A 217 -59.03 26.96 -14.27
C ALA A 217 -58.22 25.72 -14.78
N VAL A 218 -57.96 24.70 -13.92
CA VAL A 218 -57.31 23.47 -14.29
C VAL A 218 -58.06 22.26 -13.74
N THR A 219 -57.66 21.05 -14.20
CA THR A 219 -58.26 19.77 -13.77
C THR A 219 -57.54 19.18 -12.56
N GLN A 220 -58.15 18.20 -11.89
CA GLN A 220 -57.53 17.45 -10.78
C GLN A 220 -56.25 16.74 -11.24
N VAL A 221 -56.14 16.33 -12.50
CA VAL A 221 -54.92 15.71 -13.07
C VAL A 221 -53.70 16.59 -12.86
N ASN A 222 -53.84 17.90 -13.10
CA ASN A 222 -52.72 18.84 -12.92
C ASN A 222 -52.21 18.90 -11.45
N VAL A 223 -53.17 18.83 -10.48
CA VAL A 223 -52.82 18.78 -9.04
C VAL A 223 -52.06 17.48 -8.71
N LEU A 224 -52.54 16.33 -9.20
CA LEU A 224 -51.92 15.04 -9.00
C LEU A 224 -50.50 14.95 -9.62
N GLU A 225 -50.31 15.57 -10.80
CA GLU A 225 -48.98 15.67 -11.45
C GLU A 225 -48.02 16.51 -10.61
N ALA A 226 -48.45 17.64 -10.06
CA ALA A 226 -47.63 18.47 -9.18
C ALA A 226 -47.31 17.74 -7.85
N GLN A 227 -48.26 17.01 -7.26
CA GLN A 227 -48.06 16.19 -6.09
C GLN A 227 -47.03 15.05 -6.33
N ARG A 228 -47.17 14.36 -7.48
CA ARG A 228 -46.23 13.33 -7.91
C ARG A 228 -44.80 13.87 -8.04
N SER A 229 -44.64 15.03 -8.70
CA SER A 229 -43.35 15.70 -8.88
C SER A 229 -42.72 16.05 -7.52
N MET A 230 -43.50 16.63 -6.59
CA MET A 230 -43.04 16.96 -5.24
C MET A 230 -42.57 15.72 -4.47
N ALA A 231 -43.36 14.65 -4.44
CA ALA A 231 -43.02 13.40 -3.77
C ALA A 231 -41.73 12.77 -4.35
N GLY A 232 -41.57 12.84 -5.68
CA GLY A 232 -40.32 12.40 -6.34
C GLY A 232 -39.10 13.21 -5.89
N GLN A 233 -39.18 14.52 -5.72
CA GLN A 233 -38.12 15.37 -5.22
C GLN A 233 -37.79 15.06 -3.74
N GLU A 234 -38.78 14.82 -2.90
CA GLU A 234 -38.59 14.43 -1.50
C GLU A 234 -37.88 13.07 -1.35
N ALA A 235 -38.24 12.10 -2.20
CA ALA A 235 -37.59 10.80 -2.26
C ALA A 235 -36.10 10.91 -2.70
N ALA A 236 -35.84 11.69 -3.77
CA ALA A 236 -34.49 11.95 -4.25
C ALA A 236 -33.63 12.68 -3.20
N HIS A 237 -34.22 13.64 -2.47
CA HIS A 237 -33.53 14.31 -1.35
C HIS A 237 -33.13 13.35 -0.25
N SER A 238 -34.01 12.44 0.16
CA SER A 238 -33.67 11.41 1.16
C SER A 238 -32.49 10.52 0.72
N GLN A 239 -32.42 10.17 -0.56
CA GLN A 239 -31.31 9.41 -1.13
C GLN A 239 -29.98 10.18 -1.05
N LEU A 240 -29.99 11.49 -1.33
CA LEU A 240 -28.79 12.34 -1.23
C LEU A 240 -28.30 12.46 0.21
N ILE A 241 -29.20 12.58 1.19
CA ILE A 241 -28.83 12.57 2.63
C ILE A 241 -28.17 11.25 2.99
N GLN A 242 -28.68 10.11 2.51
CA GLN A 242 -28.10 8.80 2.77
C GLN A 242 -26.67 8.71 2.17
N GLN A 243 -26.49 9.17 0.93
CA GLN A 243 -25.17 9.19 0.28
C GLN A 243 -24.16 10.06 1.05
N LEU A 244 -24.61 11.25 1.50
CA LEU A 244 -23.77 12.14 2.32
C LEU A 244 -23.35 11.49 3.65
N THR A 245 -24.29 10.79 4.30
CA THR A 245 -24.01 10.04 5.53
C THR A 245 -22.95 8.96 5.30
N VAL A 246 -23.07 8.20 4.21
CA VAL A 246 -22.10 7.16 3.84
C VAL A 246 -20.70 7.77 3.59
N ALA A 247 -20.63 8.88 2.85
CA ALA A 247 -19.36 9.55 2.58
C ALA A 247 -18.71 10.10 3.86
N LYS A 248 -19.49 10.68 4.77
CA LYS A 248 -19.00 11.13 6.09
C LYS A 248 -18.51 9.99 6.95
N ASN A 249 -19.22 8.86 6.98
CA ASN A 249 -18.78 7.66 7.71
C ASN A 249 -17.48 7.10 7.13
N ALA A 250 -17.32 7.08 5.81
CA ALA A 250 -16.06 6.65 5.17
C ALA A 250 -14.88 7.56 5.57
N LEU A 251 -15.10 8.88 5.62
CA LEU A 251 -14.08 9.83 6.08
C LEU A 251 -13.74 9.63 7.58
N ALA A 252 -14.73 9.37 8.42
CA ALA A 252 -14.50 9.06 9.83
C ALA A 252 -13.59 7.83 10.01
N ILE A 253 -13.79 6.78 9.22
CA ILE A 253 -12.92 5.59 9.22
C ILE A 253 -11.49 5.94 8.78
N LEU A 254 -11.32 6.77 7.75
CA LEU A 254 -9.98 7.21 7.34
C LEU A 254 -9.25 7.99 8.47
N LEU A 255 -10.00 8.73 9.27
CA LEU A 255 -9.51 9.49 10.43
C LEU A 255 -9.34 8.63 11.70
N ASN A 256 -9.56 7.31 11.60
CA ASN A 256 -9.55 6.39 12.74
C ASN A 256 -10.57 6.77 13.82
N GLN A 257 -11.79 7.19 13.40
CA GLN A 257 -12.87 7.59 14.27
C GLN A 257 -14.10 6.69 14.10
N ALA A 258 -14.89 6.53 15.17
CA ALA A 258 -16.15 5.80 15.09
C ALA A 258 -17.16 6.62 14.26
N PRO A 259 -17.92 5.99 13.32
CA PRO A 259 -18.92 6.68 12.49
C PRO A 259 -20.00 7.45 13.25
N ALA A 260 -20.28 7.09 14.50
CA ALA A 260 -21.27 7.76 15.35
C ALA A 260 -20.78 9.08 15.96
N ALA A 261 -19.48 9.35 15.89
CA ALA A 261 -18.90 10.62 16.31
C ALA A 261 -19.15 11.67 15.21
N ASP A 262 -19.66 12.84 15.57
CA ASP A 262 -19.63 13.98 14.63
C ASP A 262 -18.16 14.25 14.27
N PRO A 263 -17.76 14.04 13.01
CA PRO A 263 -16.35 14.25 12.62
C PRO A 263 -15.84 15.67 12.95
N ALA A 264 -16.74 16.64 13.05
CA ALA A 264 -16.42 18.01 13.45
C ALA A 264 -16.18 18.17 14.95
N GLN A 265 -16.60 17.21 15.79
CA GLN A 265 -16.51 17.32 17.27
C GLN A 265 -15.47 16.38 17.90
N SER A 266 -14.94 15.40 17.16
CA SER A 266 -14.21 14.25 17.72
C SER A 266 -12.71 14.28 17.47
N LEU A 267 -12.04 15.41 17.65
CA LEU A 267 -10.57 15.43 17.56
C LEU A 267 -9.94 15.45 18.95
N ALA A 268 -9.23 14.38 19.29
CA ALA A 268 -8.40 14.31 20.49
C ALA A 268 -7.30 15.40 20.54
N SER A 269 -7.06 16.10 19.43
CA SER A 269 -6.08 17.18 19.27
C SER A 269 -6.67 18.59 19.30
N GLY A 270 -7.99 18.76 19.44
CA GLY A 270 -8.63 20.08 19.47
C GLY A 270 -8.73 20.79 18.12
N GLU A 271 -8.25 20.21 17.05
CA GLU A 271 -8.39 20.73 15.69
C GLU A 271 -9.60 20.08 14.99
N THR A 272 -10.61 20.90 14.68
CA THR A 272 -11.78 20.47 13.89
C THR A 272 -11.52 20.69 12.42
N TRP A 273 -11.67 19.66 11.58
CA TRP A 273 -11.73 19.89 10.14
C TRP A 273 -13.04 20.61 9.79
N VAL A 274 -12.97 21.53 8.85
CA VAL A 274 -14.14 22.26 8.39
C VAL A 274 -14.79 21.50 7.24
N GLU A 275 -16.06 21.15 7.43
CA GLU A 275 -16.83 20.44 6.38
C GLU A 275 -16.99 21.33 5.15
N ILE A 276 -16.52 20.83 4.02
CA ILE A 276 -16.69 21.52 2.73
C ILE A 276 -18.15 21.55 2.32
N LYS A 277 -18.67 22.75 2.05
CA LYS A 277 -20.08 22.95 1.65
C LYS A 277 -20.27 22.96 0.13
N GLN A 278 -19.23 23.29 -0.62
CA GLN A 278 -19.26 23.42 -2.07
C GLN A 278 -17.97 22.94 -2.70
N LEU A 279 -18.06 22.41 -3.91
CA LEU A 279 -16.87 22.09 -4.69
C LEU A 279 -16.07 23.37 -4.99
N PRO A 280 -14.73 23.28 -5.02
CA PRO A 280 -13.90 24.43 -5.32
C PRO A 280 -14.10 24.90 -6.76
N ASP A 281 -14.21 26.20 -6.93
CA ASP A 281 -14.22 26.86 -8.24
C ASP A 281 -12.80 27.29 -8.63
N VAL A 282 -11.88 26.31 -8.69
CA VAL A 282 -10.49 26.52 -9.09
C VAL A 282 -10.21 25.76 -10.37
N ALA A 283 -9.41 26.31 -11.26
CA ALA A 283 -8.97 25.58 -12.43
C ALA A 283 -8.28 24.27 -12.02
N VAL A 284 -8.63 23.17 -12.68
CA VAL A 284 -7.93 21.90 -12.45
C VAL A 284 -6.50 22.06 -12.96
N PRO A 285 -5.47 21.83 -12.13
CA PRO A 285 -4.08 22.05 -12.52
C PRO A 285 -3.68 21.22 -13.75
N ASP A 286 -2.84 21.78 -14.61
CA ASP A 286 -2.24 21.01 -15.70
C ASP A 286 -1.06 20.19 -15.15
N VAL A 287 -0.97 18.93 -15.57
CA VAL A 287 0.05 17.96 -15.14
C VAL A 287 0.81 17.49 -16.35
N SER A 288 2.13 17.57 -16.28
CA SER A 288 3.03 16.91 -17.20
C SER A 288 3.12 15.43 -16.88
N VAL A 289 2.82 14.57 -17.84
CA VAL A 289 2.68 13.12 -17.59
C VAL A 289 3.98 12.32 -17.78
N GLY A 290 5.07 12.96 -18.23
CA GLY A 290 6.33 12.26 -18.51
C GLY A 290 6.23 11.20 -19.60
N VAL A 291 7.20 10.30 -19.67
CA VAL A 291 7.20 9.13 -20.55
C VAL A 291 6.81 7.86 -19.78
N PRO A 292 6.25 6.82 -20.46
CA PRO A 292 5.89 5.57 -19.81
C PRO A 292 7.02 4.92 -19.01
N ALA A 293 8.26 5.00 -19.47
CA ALA A 293 9.42 4.46 -18.77
C ALA A 293 9.68 5.08 -17.39
N ASP A 294 9.23 6.32 -17.14
CA ASP A 294 9.39 7.00 -15.85
C ASP A 294 8.64 6.29 -14.70
N LEU A 295 7.57 5.54 -15.02
CA LEU A 295 6.81 4.79 -14.02
C LEU A 295 7.64 3.72 -13.31
N LEU A 296 8.65 3.15 -13.99
CA LEU A 296 9.54 2.13 -13.41
C LEU A 296 10.28 2.64 -12.17
N VAL A 297 10.59 3.93 -12.11
CA VAL A 297 11.36 4.54 -11.02
C VAL A 297 10.51 5.42 -10.11
N ARG A 298 9.24 5.64 -10.44
CA ARG A 298 8.38 6.57 -9.71
C ARG A 298 7.29 5.87 -8.91
N ARG A 299 6.58 4.91 -9.51
CA ARG A 299 5.46 4.22 -8.84
C ARG A 299 5.95 3.25 -7.77
N PRO A 300 5.52 3.43 -6.51
CA PRO A 300 5.94 2.55 -5.42
C PRO A 300 5.49 1.10 -5.61
N ASP A 301 4.29 0.85 -6.13
CA ASP A 301 3.79 -0.51 -6.39
C ASP A 301 4.62 -1.26 -7.44
N VAL A 302 5.10 -0.55 -8.48
CA VAL A 302 6.03 -1.11 -9.49
C VAL A 302 7.38 -1.42 -8.86
N LYS A 303 7.92 -0.51 -8.03
CA LYS A 303 9.16 -0.75 -7.28
C LYS A 303 9.02 -1.92 -6.30
N ALA A 304 7.91 -1.98 -5.55
CA ALA A 304 7.63 -3.08 -4.63
C ALA A 304 7.64 -4.43 -5.37
N SER A 305 6.97 -4.52 -6.52
CA SER A 305 6.94 -5.74 -7.32
C SER A 305 8.30 -6.11 -7.91
N LEU A 306 9.14 -5.12 -8.27
CA LEU A 306 10.54 -5.35 -8.67
C LEU A 306 11.37 -5.90 -7.52
N TYR A 307 11.23 -5.36 -6.30
CA TYR A 307 11.94 -5.88 -5.13
C TYR A 307 11.46 -7.27 -4.72
N GLN A 308 10.17 -7.58 -4.87
CA GLN A 308 9.63 -8.92 -4.70
C GLN A 308 10.21 -9.90 -5.72
N LEU A 309 10.39 -9.49 -6.97
CA LEU A 309 11.05 -10.28 -8.01
C LEU A 309 12.52 -10.58 -7.64
N ARG A 310 13.26 -9.57 -7.15
CA ARG A 310 14.64 -9.76 -6.67
C ARG A 310 14.71 -10.67 -5.44
N SER A 311 13.75 -10.54 -4.53
CA SER A 311 13.60 -11.44 -3.38
C SER A 311 13.38 -12.90 -3.82
N ALA A 312 12.52 -13.12 -4.82
CA ALA A 312 12.26 -14.45 -5.39
C ALA A 312 13.52 -15.03 -6.08
N LEU A 313 14.32 -14.22 -6.77
CA LEU A 313 15.59 -14.66 -7.34
C LEU A 313 16.57 -15.09 -6.25
N ALA A 314 16.73 -14.30 -5.19
CA ALA A 314 17.59 -14.64 -4.07
C ALA A 314 17.10 -15.90 -3.33
N SER A 315 15.78 -16.10 -3.21
CA SER A 315 15.18 -17.33 -2.67
C SER A 315 15.50 -18.56 -3.53
N LYS A 316 15.42 -18.42 -4.86
CA LYS A 316 15.83 -19.46 -5.79
C LYS A 316 17.31 -19.82 -5.59
N ASP A 317 18.20 -18.84 -5.58
CA ASP A 317 19.64 -19.04 -5.37
C ASP A 317 19.93 -19.72 -4.04
N ALA A 318 19.25 -19.32 -2.95
CA ALA A 318 19.36 -19.96 -1.64
C ALA A 318 18.92 -21.43 -1.68
N THR A 319 17.83 -21.74 -2.40
CA THR A 319 17.33 -23.10 -2.58
C THR A 319 18.35 -23.96 -3.31
N TYR A 320 18.89 -23.49 -4.41
CA TYR A 320 19.93 -24.20 -5.17
C TYR A 320 21.19 -24.40 -4.30
N ALA A 321 21.65 -23.35 -3.61
CA ALA A 321 22.83 -23.42 -2.74
C ALA A 321 22.62 -24.38 -1.55
N SER A 322 21.39 -24.61 -1.10
CA SER A 322 21.07 -25.48 0.04
C SER A 322 21.38 -26.96 -0.22
N TYR A 323 21.49 -27.38 -1.50
CA TYR A 323 21.80 -28.76 -1.88
C TYR A 323 23.30 -29.01 -2.09
N PHE A 324 24.16 -28.01 -1.95
CA PHE A 324 25.60 -28.19 -1.92
C PHE A 324 26.09 -28.61 -0.53
N PRO A 325 27.31 -29.25 -0.45
CA PRO A 325 27.84 -29.71 0.83
C PRO A 325 27.96 -28.56 1.85
N SER A 326 27.28 -28.65 2.98
CA SER A 326 27.38 -27.64 4.05
C SER A 326 28.43 -28.05 5.10
N LEU A 327 29.27 -27.09 5.49
CA LEU A 327 30.29 -27.26 6.53
C LEU A 327 29.85 -26.51 7.80
N SER A 328 29.61 -27.25 8.87
CA SER A 328 29.35 -26.70 10.19
C SER A 328 30.54 -26.88 11.14
N LEU A 329 30.90 -25.82 11.85
CA LEU A 329 31.89 -25.82 12.91
C LEU A 329 31.15 -25.74 14.25
N THR A 330 31.53 -26.62 15.18
CA THR A 330 30.92 -26.65 16.51
C THR A 330 32.02 -26.61 17.58
N GLY A 331 31.74 -25.88 18.64
CA GLY A 331 32.58 -25.87 19.84
C GLY A 331 31.69 -25.98 21.07
N GLY A 332 32.16 -26.58 22.12
CA GLY A 332 31.35 -26.66 23.32
C GLY A 332 32.17 -26.97 24.58
N VAL A 333 31.62 -26.59 25.69
CA VAL A 333 32.07 -26.98 27.02
C VAL A 333 30.86 -27.51 27.78
N GLY A 334 30.98 -28.72 28.29
CA GLY A 334 29.87 -29.33 29.01
C GLY A 334 30.29 -30.41 29.95
N GLU A 335 29.37 -30.77 30.82
CA GLU A 335 29.52 -31.85 31.78
C GLU A 335 28.21 -32.59 31.97
N SER A 336 28.28 -33.90 32.17
CA SER A 336 27.15 -34.73 32.57
C SER A 336 27.56 -35.57 33.77
N THR A 337 26.79 -35.50 34.86
CA THR A 337 27.09 -36.20 36.11
C THR A 337 25.81 -36.79 36.72
N SER A 338 25.96 -37.82 37.57
CA SER A 338 24.86 -38.43 38.33
C SER A 338 24.48 -37.64 39.60
N GLU A 339 25.33 -36.72 40.05
CA GLU A 339 25.13 -35.93 41.27
C GLU A 339 25.17 -34.42 40.96
N LEU A 340 24.13 -33.71 41.33
CA LEU A 340 24.02 -32.27 41.09
C LEU A 340 25.17 -31.43 41.68
N LYS A 341 25.71 -31.85 42.84
CA LYS A 341 26.83 -31.15 43.52
C LYS A 341 28.16 -31.24 42.77
N GLU A 342 28.29 -32.17 41.83
CA GLU A 342 29.48 -32.37 41.00
C GLU A 342 29.37 -31.70 39.64
N LEU A 343 28.20 -31.15 39.32
CA LEU A 343 28.00 -30.41 38.06
C LEU A 343 28.95 -29.21 38.00
N LEU A 344 29.67 -29.08 36.89
CA LEU A 344 30.74 -28.09 36.62
C LEU A 344 32.09 -28.37 37.32
N ARG A 345 32.29 -29.56 37.87
CA ARG A 345 33.56 -29.94 38.54
C ARG A 345 34.63 -30.44 37.55
N ASN A 346 34.16 -31.12 36.48
CA ASN A 346 35.05 -31.71 35.46
C ASN A 346 34.54 -31.40 34.03
N PRO A 347 34.45 -30.10 33.61
CA PRO A 347 33.92 -29.76 32.30
C PRO A 347 34.85 -30.30 31.19
N VAL A 348 34.22 -30.81 30.13
CA VAL A 348 34.90 -31.32 28.93
C VAL A 348 34.70 -30.32 27.78
N GLY A 349 35.82 -29.86 27.21
CA GLY A 349 35.82 -29.04 25.99
C GLY A 349 35.79 -29.95 24.75
N SER A 350 34.93 -29.60 23.77
CA SER A 350 34.83 -30.30 22.48
C SER A 350 34.94 -29.31 21.33
N LEU A 351 35.63 -29.74 20.27
CA LEU A 351 35.63 -29.04 18.96
C LEU A 351 35.27 -30.06 17.89
N GLY A 352 34.40 -29.69 16.98
CA GLY A 352 33.94 -30.56 15.92
C GLY A 352 33.77 -29.82 14.61
N ALA A 353 33.86 -30.54 13.51
CA ALA A 353 33.47 -30.09 12.19
C ALA A 353 32.58 -31.17 11.58
N GLY A 354 31.41 -30.74 11.04
CA GLY A 354 30.46 -31.64 10.39
C GLY A 354 30.30 -31.26 8.91
N LEU A 355 30.29 -32.25 8.05
CA LEU A 355 30.00 -32.08 6.64
C LEU A 355 28.67 -32.81 6.32
N VAL A 356 27.69 -32.07 5.82
CA VAL A 356 26.41 -32.62 5.35
C VAL A 356 26.38 -32.59 3.83
N LEU A 357 25.85 -33.65 3.22
CA LEU A 357 25.79 -33.82 1.76
C LEU A 357 24.33 -33.92 1.29
N PRO A 358 23.59 -32.80 1.20
CA PRO A 358 22.14 -32.81 0.88
C PRO A 358 21.83 -33.29 -0.53
N PHE A 359 22.74 -33.14 -1.49
CA PHE A 359 22.58 -33.59 -2.87
C PHE A 359 22.32 -35.09 -3.01
N LEU A 360 22.60 -35.88 -1.99
CA LEU A 360 22.25 -37.31 -1.98
C LEU A 360 20.73 -37.55 -2.00
N GLN A 361 19.94 -36.57 -1.62
CA GLN A 361 18.49 -36.56 -1.75
C GLN A 361 18.07 -36.04 -3.14
N TRP A 362 18.59 -36.67 -4.19
CA TRP A 362 18.49 -36.21 -5.58
C TRP A 362 17.07 -35.85 -6.02
N ASN A 363 16.11 -36.74 -5.77
CA ASN A 363 14.72 -36.51 -6.17
C ASN A 363 14.11 -35.29 -5.48
N GLN A 364 14.37 -35.10 -4.18
CA GLN A 364 13.91 -33.94 -3.43
C GLN A 364 14.58 -32.65 -3.91
N MET A 365 15.88 -32.70 -4.19
CA MET A 365 16.63 -31.60 -4.76
C MET A 365 16.00 -31.13 -6.09
N GLN A 366 15.74 -32.06 -7.01
CA GLN A 366 15.18 -31.73 -8.31
C GLN A 366 13.80 -31.06 -8.17
N ILE A 367 12.91 -31.64 -7.37
CA ILE A 367 11.55 -31.11 -7.15
C ILE A 367 11.61 -29.70 -6.51
N ASN A 368 12.47 -29.50 -5.49
CA ASN A 368 12.54 -28.21 -4.83
C ASN A 368 13.18 -27.12 -5.72
N ASN A 369 14.14 -27.47 -6.56
CA ASN A 369 14.69 -26.57 -7.55
C ASN A 369 13.64 -26.20 -8.62
N ASP A 370 12.85 -27.17 -9.11
CA ASP A 370 11.77 -26.90 -10.04
C ASP A 370 10.70 -25.99 -9.41
N ILE A 371 10.36 -26.19 -8.13
CA ILE A 371 9.44 -25.30 -7.39
C ILE A 371 10.01 -23.89 -7.33
N ALA A 372 11.29 -23.73 -6.96
CA ALA A 372 11.93 -22.43 -6.86
C ALA A 372 12.00 -21.69 -8.22
N ASP A 373 12.19 -22.43 -9.31
CA ASP A 373 12.11 -21.88 -10.67
C ASP A 373 10.70 -21.39 -11.02
N ILE A 374 9.66 -22.15 -10.66
CA ILE A 374 8.26 -21.77 -10.88
C ILE A 374 7.92 -20.53 -10.04
N ASP A 375 8.37 -20.44 -8.79
CA ASP A 375 8.14 -19.30 -7.92
C ASP A 375 8.80 -18.02 -8.49
N TYR A 376 10.02 -18.14 -9.02
CA TYR A 376 10.68 -17.03 -9.72
C TYR A 376 9.92 -16.62 -10.99
N GLN A 377 9.50 -17.57 -11.82
CA GLN A 377 8.71 -17.29 -13.03
C GLN A 377 7.37 -16.61 -12.66
N THR A 378 6.74 -17.04 -11.57
CA THR A 378 5.53 -16.41 -11.03
C THR A 378 5.78 -14.95 -10.64
N ALA A 379 6.91 -14.67 -9.99
CA ALA A 379 7.29 -13.30 -9.65
C ALA A 379 7.54 -12.43 -10.90
N VAL A 380 8.15 -13.00 -11.97
CA VAL A 380 8.32 -12.33 -13.28
C VAL A 380 6.96 -11.96 -13.87
N VAL A 381 6.00 -12.89 -13.87
CA VAL A 381 4.64 -12.63 -14.39
C VAL A 381 3.93 -11.56 -13.57
N ASN A 382 4.03 -11.62 -12.25
CA ASN A 382 3.43 -10.61 -11.36
C ASN A 382 4.02 -9.21 -11.59
N TYR A 383 5.34 -9.09 -11.71
CA TYR A 383 5.99 -7.82 -12.02
C TYR A 383 5.50 -7.24 -13.35
N ARG A 384 5.43 -8.06 -14.41
CA ARG A 384 4.90 -7.64 -15.71
C ARG A 384 3.44 -7.20 -15.63
N LYS A 385 2.61 -7.94 -14.90
CA LYS A 385 1.20 -7.61 -14.68
C LYS A 385 1.06 -6.25 -13.97
N THR A 386 1.80 -6.03 -12.89
CA THR A 386 1.78 -4.76 -12.15
C THR A 386 2.18 -3.59 -13.04
N LEU A 387 3.23 -3.75 -13.85
CA LEU A 387 3.68 -2.71 -14.75
C LEU A 387 2.65 -2.39 -15.84
N TYR A 388 2.04 -3.40 -16.46
CA TYR A 388 1.03 -3.17 -17.50
C TYR A 388 -0.25 -2.56 -16.93
N SER A 389 -0.65 -2.95 -15.72
CA SER A 389 -1.74 -2.28 -15.00
C SER A 389 -1.40 -0.81 -14.71
N ALA A 390 -0.14 -0.52 -14.37
CA ALA A 390 0.31 0.85 -14.17
C ALA A 390 0.22 1.72 -15.44
N PHE A 391 0.53 1.15 -16.60
CA PHE A 391 0.34 1.86 -17.88
C PHE A 391 -1.14 2.10 -18.19
N GLU A 392 -1.99 1.09 -17.96
CA GLU A 392 -3.43 1.20 -18.11
C GLU A 392 -4.01 2.31 -17.22
N ASP A 393 -3.62 2.37 -15.95
CA ASP A 393 -4.07 3.39 -15.01
C ASP A 393 -3.79 4.81 -15.51
N VAL A 394 -2.59 5.05 -16.02
CA VAL A 394 -2.20 6.38 -16.53
C VAL A 394 -2.95 6.74 -17.80
N ASP A 395 -3.03 5.84 -18.80
CA ASP A 395 -3.77 6.10 -20.03
C ASP A 395 -5.26 6.35 -19.77
N ASN A 396 -5.88 5.56 -18.87
CA ASN A 396 -7.26 5.75 -18.46
C ASN A 396 -7.45 7.10 -17.74
N ALA A 397 -6.54 7.50 -16.86
CA ALA A 397 -6.62 8.77 -16.15
C ALA A 397 -6.43 9.99 -17.08
N ILE A 398 -5.52 9.90 -18.05
CA ILE A 398 -5.34 10.94 -19.08
C ILE A 398 -6.63 11.08 -19.92
N SER A 399 -7.17 9.97 -20.39
CA SER A 399 -8.40 9.95 -21.16
C SER A 399 -9.57 10.54 -20.34
N ALA A 400 -9.74 10.12 -19.09
CA ALA A 400 -10.78 10.63 -18.21
C ALA A 400 -10.69 12.16 -18.00
N LYS A 401 -9.48 12.69 -17.76
CA LYS A 401 -9.24 14.13 -17.63
C LYS A 401 -9.71 14.90 -18.87
N GLN A 402 -9.36 14.42 -20.06
CA GLN A 402 -9.73 15.07 -21.33
C GLN A 402 -11.23 15.00 -21.58
N GLN A 403 -11.83 13.82 -21.38
CA GLN A 403 -13.26 13.62 -21.65
C GLN A 403 -14.14 14.39 -20.66
N TYR A 404 -13.81 14.40 -19.37
CA TYR A 404 -14.58 15.17 -18.38
C TYR A 404 -14.48 16.68 -18.61
N ARG A 405 -13.32 17.18 -19.08
CA ARG A 405 -13.19 18.60 -19.47
C ARG A 405 -14.13 18.93 -20.64
N TYR A 406 -14.04 18.17 -21.74
CA TYR A 406 -14.91 18.37 -22.90
C TYR A 406 -16.40 18.23 -22.55
N GLN A 407 -16.74 17.22 -21.77
CA GLN A 407 -18.10 16.99 -21.29
C GLN A 407 -18.61 18.17 -20.44
N GLY A 408 -17.75 18.71 -19.56
CA GLY A 408 -18.09 19.88 -18.74
C GLY A 408 -18.49 21.09 -19.54
N ASP A 409 -17.79 21.41 -20.65
CA ASP A 409 -18.14 22.51 -21.55
C ASP A 409 -19.53 22.30 -22.20
N LYS A 410 -19.87 21.05 -22.54
CA LYS A 410 -21.17 20.72 -23.13
C LYS A 410 -22.31 20.74 -22.12
N LEU A 411 -22.06 20.26 -20.91
CA LEU A 411 -23.01 20.29 -19.80
C LEU A 411 -23.31 21.73 -19.34
N ALA A 412 -22.33 22.62 -19.37
CA ALA A 412 -22.54 24.04 -19.09
C ALA A 412 -23.44 24.69 -20.13
N GLN A 413 -23.27 24.39 -21.41
CA GLN A 413 -24.16 24.84 -22.50
C GLN A 413 -25.57 24.27 -22.31
N GLN A 414 -25.69 22.98 -21.98
CA GLN A 414 -26.98 22.32 -21.72
C GLN A 414 -27.72 22.96 -20.56
N PHE A 415 -27.04 23.21 -19.44
CA PHE A 415 -27.62 23.88 -18.27
C PHE A 415 -28.10 25.27 -18.58
N SER A 416 -27.29 26.07 -19.29
CA SER A 416 -27.69 27.43 -19.70
C SER A 416 -28.94 27.43 -20.57
N ALA A 417 -29.04 26.52 -21.55
CA ALA A 417 -30.21 26.37 -22.41
C ALA A 417 -31.45 25.90 -21.62
N ALA A 418 -31.30 24.90 -20.73
CA ALA A 418 -32.41 24.41 -19.92
C ALA A 418 -32.95 25.49 -18.96
N ALA A 419 -32.07 26.29 -18.36
CA ALA A 419 -32.47 27.41 -17.50
C ALA A 419 -33.25 28.49 -18.28
N ALA A 420 -32.84 28.80 -19.50
CA ALA A 420 -33.57 29.73 -20.36
C ALA A 420 -34.96 29.20 -20.74
N VAL A 421 -35.08 27.92 -21.09
CA VAL A 421 -36.37 27.26 -21.41
C VAL A 421 -37.29 27.26 -20.19
N GLU A 422 -36.79 26.94 -18.99
CA GLU A 422 -37.61 26.99 -17.77
C GLU A 422 -38.17 28.37 -17.51
N ALA A 423 -37.35 29.42 -17.61
CA ALA A 423 -37.80 30.80 -17.40
C ALA A 423 -38.90 31.21 -18.38
N ILE A 424 -38.82 30.79 -19.66
CA ILE A 424 -39.87 31.03 -20.67
C ILE A 424 -41.15 30.29 -20.29
N TYR A 425 -41.05 29.00 -19.94
CA TYR A 425 -42.23 28.19 -19.61
C TYR A 425 -42.89 28.63 -18.30
N GLU A 426 -42.12 29.10 -17.31
CA GLU A 426 -42.67 29.72 -16.11
C GLU A 426 -43.54 30.92 -16.46
N SER A 427 -43.03 31.83 -17.30
CA SER A 427 -43.78 33.01 -17.75
C SER A 427 -45.07 32.64 -18.53
N GLN A 428 -44.95 31.68 -19.46
CA GLN A 428 -46.12 31.22 -20.26
C GLN A 428 -47.19 30.55 -19.39
N TYR A 429 -46.77 29.71 -18.41
CA TYR A 429 -47.71 29.08 -17.48
C TYR A 429 -48.40 30.10 -16.57
N ARG A 430 -47.69 31.07 -16.02
CA ARG A 430 -48.25 32.13 -15.20
C ARG A 430 -49.31 32.98 -15.96
N ASN A 431 -49.13 33.12 -17.27
CA ASN A 431 -50.04 33.83 -18.16
C ASN A 431 -51.15 32.93 -18.76
N GLY A 432 -51.20 31.64 -18.37
CA GLY A 432 -52.24 30.71 -18.84
C GLY A 432 -52.05 30.20 -20.28
N ALA A 433 -50.88 30.42 -20.89
CA ALA A 433 -50.61 30.05 -22.28
C ALA A 433 -50.23 28.54 -22.45
N ILE A 434 -49.75 27.88 -21.38
CA ILE A 434 -49.39 26.46 -21.41
C ILE A 434 -49.87 25.72 -20.15
N GLY A 435 -49.96 24.38 -20.22
CA GLY A 435 -50.26 23.53 -19.07
C GLY A 435 -49.09 23.43 -18.10
N VAL A 436 -49.40 23.13 -16.83
CA VAL A 436 -48.39 22.97 -15.75
C VAL A 436 -47.35 21.90 -16.04
N GLN A 437 -47.72 20.85 -16.78
CA GLN A 437 -46.83 19.75 -17.11
C GLN A 437 -45.57 20.22 -17.88
N ASN A 438 -45.78 21.13 -18.88
CA ASN A 438 -44.66 21.68 -19.64
C ASN A 438 -43.67 22.44 -18.75
N TRP A 439 -44.16 23.18 -17.76
CA TRP A 439 -43.28 23.87 -16.79
C TRP A 439 -42.61 22.91 -15.82
N ILE A 440 -43.33 21.89 -15.30
CA ILE A 440 -42.73 20.83 -14.44
C ILE A 440 -41.59 20.08 -15.18
N ASP A 441 -41.84 19.74 -16.46
CA ASP A 441 -40.82 19.06 -17.28
C ASP A 441 -39.61 19.96 -17.53
N ALA A 442 -39.80 21.26 -17.76
CA ALA A 442 -38.70 22.20 -17.90
C ALA A 442 -37.89 22.38 -16.59
N GLN A 443 -38.57 22.42 -15.44
CA GLN A 443 -37.92 22.44 -14.13
C GLN A 443 -37.05 21.19 -13.91
N GLU A 444 -37.59 20.01 -14.26
CA GLU A 444 -36.83 18.74 -14.13
C GLU A 444 -35.62 18.71 -15.05
N ASN A 445 -35.79 19.15 -16.31
CA ASN A 445 -34.69 19.22 -17.28
C ASN A 445 -33.55 20.15 -16.78
N ARG A 446 -33.89 21.33 -16.25
CA ARG A 446 -32.91 22.27 -15.68
C ARG A 446 -32.19 21.64 -14.46
N ARG A 447 -32.95 21.04 -13.53
CA ARG A 447 -32.36 20.39 -12.34
C ARG A 447 -31.40 19.24 -12.71
N SER A 448 -31.85 18.43 -13.68
CA SER A 448 -31.01 17.32 -14.19
C SER A 448 -29.72 17.84 -14.84
N ALA A 449 -29.82 18.91 -15.65
CA ALA A 449 -28.64 19.52 -16.27
C ALA A 449 -27.71 20.15 -15.24
N GLU A 450 -28.22 20.83 -14.21
CA GLU A 450 -27.42 21.39 -13.11
C GLU A 450 -26.75 20.30 -12.28
N ALA A 451 -27.49 19.22 -11.98
CA ALA A 451 -26.94 18.06 -11.28
C ALA A 451 -25.83 17.40 -12.05
N ALA A 452 -25.98 17.19 -13.36
CA ALA A 452 -24.96 16.60 -14.23
C ALA A 452 -23.72 17.49 -14.34
N LEU A 453 -23.86 18.81 -14.36
CA LEU A 453 -22.75 19.75 -14.37
C LEU A 453 -21.93 19.68 -13.04
N LEU A 454 -22.61 19.61 -11.90
CA LEU A 454 -21.97 19.45 -10.60
C LEU A 454 -21.25 18.11 -10.49
N GLU A 455 -21.86 17.03 -10.96
CA GLU A 455 -21.24 15.70 -10.98
C GLU A 455 -20.00 15.68 -11.87
N ASN A 456 -20.09 16.28 -13.06
CA ASN A 456 -18.92 16.40 -13.94
C ASN A 456 -17.79 17.19 -13.27
N ARG A 457 -18.09 18.25 -12.53
CA ARG A 457 -17.09 19.01 -11.79
C ARG A 457 -16.38 18.14 -10.73
N TYR A 458 -17.15 17.37 -9.99
CA TYR A 458 -16.60 16.37 -9.05
C TYR A 458 -15.71 15.35 -9.77
N ASN A 459 -16.18 14.82 -10.91
CA ASN A 459 -15.42 13.85 -11.71
C ASN A 459 -14.11 14.43 -12.27
N GLN A 460 -14.08 15.71 -12.67
CA GLN A 460 -12.83 16.39 -13.08
C GLN A 460 -11.80 16.45 -11.95
N LEU A 461 -12.22 16.80 -10.73
CA LEU A 461 -11.34 16.85 -9.56
C LEU A 461 -10.81 15.46 -9.20
N THR A 462 -11.68 14.47 -9.19
CA THR A 462 -11.30 13.08 -8.86
C THR A 462 -10.41 12.48 -9.93
N ALA A 463 -10.68 12.69 -11.22
CA ALA A 463 -9.84 12.23 -12.31
C ALA A 463 -8.42 12.83 -12.22
N GLN A 464 -8.31 14.08 -11.79
CA GLN A 464 -7.01 14.71 -11.57
C GLN A 464 -6.25 14.07 -10.41
N ALA A 465 -6.91 13.76 -9.28
CA ALA A 465 -6.29 13.04 -8.16
C ALA A 465 -5.84 11.63 -8.59
N THR A 466 -6.68 10.93 -9.37
CA THR A 466 -6.34 9.61 -9.93
C THR A 466 -5.13 9.69 -10.85
N LEU A 467 -5.03 10.73 -11.69
CA LEU A 467 -3.88 10.92 -12.56
C LEU A 467 -2.58 11.13 -11.74
N TYR A 468 -2.62 11.95 -10.70
CA TYR A 468 -1.46 12.14 -9.82
C TYR A 468 -1.04 10.83 -9.15
N GLN A 469 -1.98 10.06 -8.63
CA GLN A 469 -1.71 8.75 -8.04
C GLN A 469 -1.13 7.78 -9.08
N ALA A 470 -1.69 7.72 -10.28
CA ALA A 470 -1.23 6.84 -11.36
C ALA A 470 0.19 7.18 -11.83
N LEU A 471 0.59 8.46 -11.78
CA LEU A 471 1.94 8.93 -12.10
C LEU A 471 2.97 8.68 -10.97
N GLY A 472 2.56 8.08 -9.86
CA GLY A 472 3.45 7.75 -8.75
C GLY A 472 3.45 8.79 -7.62
N GLY A 473 2.52 9.75 -7.63
CA GLY A 473 2.36 10.73 -6.55
C GLY A 473 3.62 11.56 -6.26
N SER A 474 3.77 11.99 -5.02
CA SER A 474 4.97 12.64 -4.47
C SER A 474 5.53 11.80 -3.32
N ASP A 475 6.85 11.81 -3.10
CA ASP A 475 7.51 11.15 -1.97
C ASP A 475 7.13 11.84 -0.64
N ILE A 476 6.02 11.41 -0.02
CA ILE A 476 5.40 12.12 1.11
C ILE A 476 5.34 11.27 2.37
N ALA A 477 5.79 10.03 2.33
CA ALA A 477 5.71 9.18 3.51
C ALA A 477 6.31 9.91 4.71
N PRO A 478 5.54 10.15 5.80
CA PRO A 478 6.09 10.77 6.99
C PRO A 478 7.31 9.96 7.44
N PRO A 479 8.40 10.63 7.88
CA PRO A 479 9.59 9.93 8.33
C PRO A 479 9.19 8.93 9.42
N LEU A 480 9.75 7.72 9.34
CA LEU A 480 9.59 6.75 10.42
C LEU A 480 10.06 7.41 11.71
N ALA A 481 9.27 7.34 12.77
CA ALA A 481 9.70 7.79 14.08
C ALA A 481 11.08 7.16 14.37
N LYS A 482 12.07 7.98 14.72
CA LYS A 482 13.39 7.49 15.10
C LYS A 482 13.20 6.56 16.29
N GLU A 483 13.64 5.32 16.14
CA GLU A 483 13.68 4.32 17.20
C GLU A 483 14.73 4.68 18.27
#